data_4c7c2c036c62de6678d2ce0e8629c3f8
#
_entry.id   4c7c2c036c62de6678d2ce0e8629c3f8
#
_cell.length_a   1.000
_cell.length_b   1.000
_cell.length_c   1.000
_cell.angle_alpha   90.00
_cell.angle_beta   90.00
_cell.angle_gamma   90.00
#
_symmetry.space_group_name_H-M   'P 1'
#
loop_
_entity.id
_entity.type
_entity.pdbx_description
1 polymer ?
#
loop_
_entity_poly.entity_id
_entity_poly.type
_entity_poly.pdbx_seq_one_letter_code
_entity_poly.pdbx_strand_id
1 'polypeptide(L)'
;MALVVVPDPDALLLIRRAERPGDPWSGQMGLPGGRSSPADAGLLETAIRETREEVGISLLREELVGQLDDVAPRSPHLPPLMVRPFLFVLSRRPIVIPNSEVAEHLWVDWVSLVHPESYRPHTIRLGETVREFPAYHVSPIPVWGMTERILAPLVELLAAD
;
A
#
# COMPACT_ATOMS: atom_id res chain seq x y z
N MET A 1 -1.97 -3.84 -7.24
CA MET A 1 -1.54 -3.79 -5.81
C MET A 1 -2.51 -4.57 -4.95
N ALA A 2 -2.05 -5.12 -3.83
CA ALA A 2 -2.88 -5.88 -2.91
C ALA A 2 -2.98 -5.18 -1.55
N LEU A 3 -4.21 -4.95 -1.06
CA LEU A 3 -4.48 -4.66 0.33
C LEU A 3 -4.69 -5.99 1.02
N VAL A 4 -3.74 -6.40 1.85
CA VAL A 4 -3.79 -7.68 2.57
C VAL A 4 -4.19 -7.39 4.01
N VAL A 5 -5.39 -7.82 4.36
CA VAL A 5 -6.00 -7.62 5.67
C VAL A 5 -6.11 -8.95 6.40
N VAL A 6 -5.88 -8.93 7.70
CA VAL A 6 -6.04 -10.08 8.59
C VAL A 6 -6.94 -9.69 9.76
N PRO A 7 -7.77 -10.61 10.26
CA PRO A 7 -8.57 -10.39 11.47
C PRO A 7 -7.74 -10.65 12.74
N ASP A 8 -8.26 -10.19 13.85
CA ASP A 8 -7.89 -10.50 15.26
C ASP A 8 -6.38 -10.40 15.60
N PRO A 9 -5.85 -9.18 15.82
CA PRO A 9 -6.55 -7.92 15.57
C PRO A 9 -6.58 -7.58 14.08
N ASP A 10 -7.63 -6.89 13.66
CA ASP A 10 -7.76 -6.43 12.28
C ASP A 10 -6.59 -5.53 11.90
N ALA A 11 -5.79 -5.96 10.95
CA ALA A 11 -4.59 -5.26 10.53
C ALA A 11 -4.36 -5.32 9.02
N LEU A 12 -3.77 -4.26 8.49
CA LEU A 12 -3.36 -4.12 7.09
C LEU A 12 -1.85 -4.30 6.98
N LEU A 13 -1.41 -5.07 5.99
CA LEU A 13 0.00 -5.17 5.65
C LEU A 13 0.46 -3.95 4.85
N LEU A 14 1.44 -3.25 5.38
CA LEU A 14 2.22 -2.25 4.66
C LEU A 14 3.66 -2.72 4.47
N ILE A 15 4.29 -2.28 3.41
CA ILE A 15 5.71 -2.48 3.13
C ILE A 15 6.43 -1.14 2.98
N ARG A 16 7.69 -1.09 3.39
CA ARG A 16 8.60 -0.02 3.02
C ARG A 16 9.44 -0.48 1.84
N ARG A 17 9.36 0.24 0.75
CA ARG A 17 10.17 -0.03 -0.43
C ARG A 17 11.66 0.15 -0.11
N ALA A 18 12.50 -0.74 -0.64
CA ALA A 18 13.95 -0.56 -0.56
C ALA A 18 14.36 0.73 -1.29
N GLU A 19 15.41 1.35 -0.79
CA GLU A 19 15.97 2.54 -1.45
C GLU A 19 16.70 2.13 -2.74
N ARG A 20 16.30 2.76 -3.85
CA ARG A 20 16.89 2.52 -5.18
C ARG A 20 17.10 3.84 -5.90
N PRO A 21 18.31 4.11 -6.42
CA PRO A 21 18.56 5.28 -7.27
C PRO A 21 17.61 5.30 -8.48
N GLY A 22 16.96 6.44 -8.72
CA GLY A 22 16.06 6.63 -9.85
C GLY A 22 14.62 6.10 -9.66
N ASP A 23 14.31 5.46 -8.55
CA ASP A 23 12.92 5.11 -8.21
C ASP A 23 12.26 6.28 -7.47
N PRO A 24 11.24 6.94 -8.07
CA PRO A 24 10.57 8.07 -7.44
C PRO A 24 9.77 7.70 -6.18
N TRP A 25 9.52 6.41 -5.93
CA TRP A 25 8.86 5.89 -4.73
C TRP A 25 9.82 5.20 -3.75
N SER A 26 11.13 5.40 -3.96
CA SER A 26 12.20 4.86 -3.12
C SER A 26 11.98 5.17 -1.64
N GLY A 27 12.07 4.17 -0.77
CA GLY A 27 11.95 4.30 0.68
C GLY A 27 10.55 4.61 1.22
N GLN A 28 9.53 4.77 0.36
CA GLN A 28 8.17 5.09 0.78
C GLN A 28 7.42 3.86 1.34
N MET A 29 6.48 4.14 2.24
CA MET A 29 5.50 3.16 2.69
C MET A 29 4.46 2.93 1.60
N GLY A 30 4.12 1.66 1.35
CA GLY A 30 3.19 1.28 0.30
C GLY A 30 2.52 -0.06 0.59
N LEU A 31 1.79 -0.51 -0.42
CA LEU A 31 1.13 -1.82 -0.47
C LEU A 31 1.94 -2.76 -1.36
N PRO A 32 1.94 -4.08 -1.10
CA PRO A 32 2.52 -5.05 -2.02
C PRO A 32 1.95 -4.91 -3.43
N GLY A 33 2.82 -4.98 -4.44
CA GLY A 33 2.38 -4.90 -5.82
C GLY A 33 3.38 -4.20 -6.75
N GLY A 34 3.27 -4.51 -8.02
CA GLY A 34 4.20 -4.02 -9.03
C GLY A 34 3.56 -3.85 -10.40
N ARG A 35 4.39 -3.89 -11.42
CA ARG A 35 3.97 -3.72 -12.82
C ARG A 35 3.44 -5.04 -13.38
N SER A 36 2.41 -4.93 -14.23
CA SER A 36 1.92 -6.08 -14.98
C SER A 36 3.01 -6.64 -15.90
N SER A 37 3.05 -7.95 -15.98
CA SER A 37 3.87 -8.70 -16.93
C SER A 37 2.99 -9.22 -18.08
N PRO A 38 3.52 -9.41 -19.30
CA PRO A 38 2.79 -10.08 -20.36
C PRO A 38 2.31 -11.49 -20.03
N ALA A 39 2.92 -12.13 -19.03
CA ALA A 39 2.52 -13.45 -18.55
C ALA A 39 1.35 -13.41 -17.55
N ASP A 40 1.01 -12.24 -17.00
CA ASP A 40 -0.12 -12.08 -16.10
C ASP A 40 -1.43 -12.09 -16.90
N ALA A 41 -2.41 -12.90 -16.49
CA ALA A 41 -3.71 -12.95 -17.15
C ALA A 41 -4.54 -11.66 -16.94
N GLY A 42 -4.13 -10.81 -15.99
CA GLY A 42 -4.75 -9.53 -15.69
C GLY A 42 -4.12 -8.88 -14.46
N LEU A 43 -4.64 -7.71 -14.06
CA LEU A 43 -4.10 -6.96 -12.92
C LEU A 43 -4.28 -7.65 -11.57
N LEU A 44 -5.27 -8.54 -11.45
CA LEU A 44 -5.45 -9.37 -10.26
C LEU A 44 -4.29 -10.36 -10.12
N GLU A 45 -3.93 -11.04 -11.21
CA GLU A 45 -2.80 -11.97 -11.25
C GLU A 45 -1.48 -11.25 -10.98
N THR A 46 -1.33 -10.03 -11.49
CA THR A 46 -0.20 -9.16 -11.14
C THR A 46 -0.13 -8.92 -9.64
N ALA A 47 -1.23 -8.56 -9.01
CA ALA A 47 -1.26 -8.29 -7.56
C ALA A 47 -0.92 -9.55 -6.74
N ILE A 48 -1.43 -10.72 -7.12
CA ILE A 48 -1.14 -12.01 -6.47
C ILE A 48 0.34 -12.38 -6.65
N ARG A 49 0.87 -12.29 -7.87
CA ARG A 49 2.27 -12.61 -8.18
C ARG A 49 3.23 -11.71 -7.42
N GLU A 50 3.04 -10.40 -7.51
CA GLU A 50 3.91 -9.42 -6.86
C GLU A 50 3.89 -9.57 -5.32
N THR A 51 2.72 -9.80 -4.72
CA THR A 51 2.63 -10.04 -3.28
C THR A 51 3.42 -11.28 -2.86
N ARG A 52 3.37 -12.35 -3.66
CA ARG A 52 4.17 -13.55 -3.40
C ARG A 52 5.67 -13.27 -3.55
N GLU A 53 6.08 -12.51 -4.58
CA GLU A 53 7.49 -12.19 -4.84
C GLU A 53 8.06 -11.24 -3.79
N GLU A 54 7.32 -10.18 -3.41
CA GLU A 54 7.80 -9.16 -2.48
C GLU A 54 7.79 -9.60 -1.02
N VAL A 55 6.75 -10.34 -0.59
CA VAL A 55 6.52 -10.64 0.83
C VAL A 55 6.28 -12.12 1.15
N GLY A 56 6.35 -13.01 0.15
CA GLY A 56 6.19 -14.44 0.33
C GLY A 56 4.77 -14.92 0.62
N ILE A 57 3.77 -14.06 0.51
CA ILE A 57 2.37 -14.40 0.78
C ILE A 57 1.69 -14.87 -0.51
N SER A 58 1.18 -16.10 -0.49
CA SER A 58 0.37 -16.65 -1.59
C SER A 58 -1.10 -16.33 -1.36
N LEU A 59 -1.60 -15.30 -2.04
CA LEU A 59 -3.00 -14.91 -1.99
C LEU A 59 -3.86 -15.87 -2.82
N LEU A 60 -5.02 -16.26 -2.28
CA LEU A 60 -5.97 -17.11 -2.95
C LEU A 60 -7.14 -16.28 -3.52
N ARG A 61 -7.74 -16.73 -4.63
CA ARG A 61 -8.87 -16.01 -5.24
C ARG A 61 -10.10 -15.95 -4.34
N GLU A 62 -10.32 -16.95 -3.50
CA GLU A 62 -11.39 -17.00 -2.51
C GLU A 62 -11.21 -16.00 -1.35
N GLU A 63 -10.00 -15.47 -1.16
CA GLU A 63 -9.70 -14.42 -0.17
C GLU A 63 -9.95 -13.01 -0.73
N LEU A 64 -10.21 -12.89 -2.04
CA LEU A 64 -10.53 -11.62 -2.68
C LEU A 64 -11.92 -11.16 -2.29
N VAL A 65 -12.00 -10.00 -1.64
CA VAL A 65 -13.28 -9.33 -1.31
C VAL A 65 -13.74 -8.44 -2.46
N GLY A 66 -12.82 -7.76 -3.13
CA GLY A 66 -13.16 -6.88 -4.25
C GLY A 66 -11.98 -6.03 -4.73
N GLN A 67 -12.29 -5.15 -5.66
CA GLN A 67 -11.35 -4.15 -6.16
C GLN A 67 -11.81 -2.75 -5.78
N LEU A 68 -10.86 -1.84 -5.61
CA LEU A 68 -11.11 -0.43 -5.38
C LEU A 68 -10.92 0.38 -6.68
N ASP A 69 -11.24 1.66 -6.61
CA ASP A 69 -11.06 2.59 -7.73
C ASP A 69 -9.58 2.71 -8.13
N ASP A 70 -9.38 2.88 -9.42
CA ASP A 70 -8.05 3.08 -9.99
C ASP A 70 -7.44 4.40 -9.51
N VAL A 71 -6.18 4.37 -9.13
CA VAL A 71 -5.42 5.52 -8.67
C VAL A 71 -4.23 5.78 -9.57
N ALA A 72 -4.05 7.03 -10.00
CA ALA A 72 -2.91 7.49 -10.79
C ALA A 72 -2.07 8.52 -10.02
N PRO A 73 -0.76 8.65 -10.28
CA PRO A 73 0.04 9.75 -9.75
C PRO A 73 -0.54 11.10 -10.18
N ARG A 74 -0.55 12.07 -9.25
CA ARG A 74 -1.02 13.44 -9.55
C ARG A 74 0.09 14.35 -10.08
N SER A 75 1.35 13.97 -9.87
CA SER A 75 2.47 14.77 -10.33
C SER A 75 2.82 14.43 -11.79
N PRO A 76 2.94 15.45 -12.67
CA PRO A 76 3.35 15.23 -14.07
C PRO A 76 4.81 14.77 -14.22
N HIS A 77 5.61 14.86 -13.14
CA HIS A 77 6.99 14.39 -13.12
C HIS A 77 7.11 12.89 -12.78
N LEU A 78 6.02 12.27 -12.36
CA LEU A 78 5.99 10.84 -12.10
C LEU A 78 5.62 10.06 -13.38
N PRO A 79 6.11 8.81 -13.52
CA PRO A 79 5.72 7.98 -14.64
C PRO A 79 4.20 7.87 -14.77
N PRO A 80 3.64 7.95 -15.99
CA PRO A 80 2.22 7.71 -16.20
C PRO A 80 1.91 6.24 -15.96
N LEU A 81 1.18 5.97 -14.89
CA LEU A 81 0.73 4.63 -14.54
C LEU A 81 -0.64 4.67 -13.88
N MET A 82 -1.34 3.55 -13.93
CA MET A 82 -2.61 3.33 -13.26
C MET A 82 -2.44 2.18 -12.28
N VAL A 83 -2.87 2.37 -11.07
CA VAL A 83 -2.83 1.35 -10.02
C VAL A 83 -4.25 0.92 -9.69
N ARG A 84 -4.53 -0.36 -9.83
CA ARG A 84 -5.78 -0.99 -9.37
C ARG A 84 -5.51 -1.74 -8.08
N PRO A 85 -6.11 -1.31 -6.97
CA PRO A 85 -6.00 -2.01 -5.70
C PRO A 85 -7.03 -3.14 -5.61
N PHE A 86 -6.63 -4.27 -5.03
CA PHE A 86 -7.48 -5.42 -4.73
C PHE A 86 -7.43 -5.69 -3.23
N LEU A 87 -8.60 -5.84 -2.61
CA LEU A 87 -8.74 -6.11 -1.18
C LEU A 87 -8.83 -7.62 -0.96
N PHE A 88 -7.89 -8.15 -0.20
CA PHE A 88 -7.86 -9.54 0.26
C PHE A 88 -8.02 -9.58 1.78
N VAL A 89 -8.86 -10.49 2.27
CA VAL A 89 -9.03 -10.76 3.70
C VAL A 89 -8.62 -12.20 3.96
N LEU A 90 -7.52 -12.37 4.66
CA LEU A 90 -6.99 -13.68 5.03
C LEU A 90 -7.58 -14.14 6.36
N SER A 91 -7.72 -15.44 6.55
CA SER A 91 -8.26 -16.01 7.80
C SER A 91 -7.31 -15.92 8.99
N ARG A 92 -6.01 -15.72 8.74
CA ARG A 92 -4.96 -15.60 9.76
C ARG A 92 -3.78 -14.79 9.24
N ARG A 93 -3.00 -14.22 10.15
CA ARG A 93 -1.77 -13.50 9.82
C ARG A 93 -0.70 -14.48 9.30
N PRO A 94 -0.25 -14.33 8.04
CA PRO A 94 0.79 -15.17 7.48
C PRO A 94 2.18 -14.73 7.96
N ILE A 95 3.16 -15.61 7.80
CA ILE A 95 4.57 -15.25 7.92
C ILE A 95 4.94 -14.41 6.69
N VAL A 96 5.54 -13.26 6.93
CA VAL A 96 6.06 -12.39 5.87
C VAL A 96 7.54 -12.68 5.65
N ILE A 97 7.92 -12.95 4.41
CA ILE A 97 9.31 -13.20 3.99
C ILE A 97 9.65 -12.17 2.91
N PRO A 98 10.19 -10.99 3.30
CA PRO A 98 10.50 -9.95 2.34
C PRO A 98 11.62 -10.35 1.38
N ASN A 99 11.51 -9.93 0.12
CA ASN A 99 12.63 -9.98 -0.82
C ASN A 99 13.49 -8.69 -0.74
N SER A 100 14.47 -8.55 -1.62
CA SER A 100 15.37 -7.38 -1.63
C SER A 100 14.71 -6.06 -2.06
N GLU A 101 13.45 -6.08 -2.53
CA GLU A 101 12.69 -4.88 -2.91
C GLU A 101 11.96 -4.27 -1.71
N VAL A 102 11.84 -5.02 -0.63
CA VAL A 102 11.15 -4.63 0.59
C VAL A 102 12.17 -4.47 1.72
N ALA A 103 12.36 -3.24 2.18
CA ALA A 103 13.26 -2.94 3.29
C ALA A 103 12.67 -3.31 4.64
N GLU A 104 11.35 -3.13 4.79
CA GLU A 104 10.60 -3.43 6.03
C GLU A 104 9.17 -3.80 5.69
N HIS A 105 8.52 -4.52 6.60
CA HIS A 105 7.07 -4.73 6.55
C HIS A 105 6.45 -4.42 7.91
N LEU A 106 5.19 -4.03 7.90
CA LEU A 106 4.47 -3.64 9.10
C LEU A 106 3.01 -4.06 8.98
N TRP A 107 2.48 -4.69 10.03
CA TRP A 107 1.04 -4.88 10.21
C TRP A 107 0.51 -3.71 11.02
N VAL A 108 -0.32 -2.89 10.39
CA VAL A 108 -0.94 -1.71 11.01
C VAL A 108 -2.38 -2.04 11.38
N ASP A 109 -2.70 -1.92 12.65
CA ASP A 109 -4.06 -2.12 13.12
C ASP A 109 -5.00 -1.05 12.59
N TRP A 110 -6.21 -1.43 12.15
CA TRP A 110 -7.19 -0.49 11.64
C TRP A 110 -7.56 0.60 12.64
N VAL A 111 -7.60 0.26 13.94
CA VAL A 111 -7.83 1.24 15.01
C VAL A 111 -6.82 2.39 14.95
N SER A 112 -5.57 2.10 14.61
CA SER A 112 -4.53 3.12 14.43
C SER A 112 -4.76 3.98 13.19
N LEU A 113 -5.27 3.38 12.10
CA LEU A 113 -5.57 4.12 10.86
C LEU A 113 -6.78 5.04 11.00
N VAL A 114 -7.85 4.58 11.68
CA VAL A 114 -9.07 5.39 11.88
C VAL A 114 -8.94 6.42 13.00
N HIS A 115 -7.87 6.37 13.80
CA HIS A 115 -7.67 7.33 14.88
C HIS A 115 -7.48 8.75 14.33
N PRO A 116 -8.23 9.76 14.78
CA PRO A 116 -8.19 11.10 14.19
C PRO A 116 -6.80 11.74 14.15
N GLU A 117 -5.95 11.48 15.14
CA GLU A 117 -4.60 12.05 15.20
C GLU A 117 -3.60 11.38 14.24
N SER A 118 -3.95 10.21 13.68
CA SER A 118 -3.09 9.54 12.71
C SER A 118 -3.06 10.26 11.36
N TYR A 119 -4.15 10.94 10.99
CA TYR A 119 -4.29 11.61 9.70
C TYR A 119 -3.99 13.10 9.80
N ARG A 120 -2.81 13.49 9.38
CA ARG A 120 -2.34 14.88 9.42
C ARG A 120 -1.34 15.18 8.30
N PRO A 121 -1.13 16.46 7.94
CA PRO A 121 -0.18 16.83 6.91
C PRO A 121 1.24 16.31 7.20
N HIS A 122 1.91 15.87 6.14
CA HIS A 122 3.32 15.51 6.11
C HIS A 122 4.05 16.43 5.16
N THR A 123 5.11 17.06 5.68
CA THR A 123 5.92 18.04 4.94
C THR A 123 7.03 17.33 4.18
N ILE A 124 7.09 17.52 2.87
CA ILE A 124 8.11 16.96 2.00
C ILE A 124 8.87 18.07 1.31
N ARG A 125 10.19 17.97 1.32
CA ARG A 125 11.07 18.84 0.54
C ARG A 125 11.29 18.22 -0.85
N LEU A 126 10.87 18.95 -1.89
CA LEU A 126 11.06 18.58 -3.29
C LEU A 126 12.02 19.62 -3.93
N GLY A 127 13.32 19.32 -3.89
CA GLY A 127 14.33 20.29 -4.28
C GLY A 127 14.31 21.51 -3.34
N GLU A 128 14.12 22.71 -3.89
CA GLU A 128 14.00 23.95 -3.12
C GLU A 128 12.59 24.24 -2.59
N THR A 129 11.59 23.50 -3.04
CA THR A 129 10.19 23.65 -2.61
C THR A 129 9.85 22.73 -1.44
N VAL A 130 9.06 23.27 -0.52
CA VAL A 130 8.46 22.52 0.59
C VAL A 130 6.97 22.42 0.33
N ARG A 131 6.42 21.21 0.39
CA ARG A 131 4.97 20.96 0.19
C ARG A 131 4.45 20.08 1.29
N GLU A 132 3.18 20.29 1.63
CA GLU A 132 2.44 19.44 2.55
C GLU A 132 1.52 18.51 1.78
N PHE A 133 1.49 17.26 2.21
CA PHE A 133 0.63 16.21 1.67
C PHE A 133 -0.16 15.57 2.80
N PRO A 134 -1.41 15.16 2.57
CA PRO A 134 -2.13 14.35 3.54
C PRO A 134 -1.41 13.01 3.74
N ALA A 135 -1.36 12.55 4.99
CA ALA A 135 -0.65 11.32 5.33
C ALA A 135 -1.19 10.66 6.60
N TYR A 136 -1.06 9.32 6.66
CA TYR A 136 -1.26 8.54 7.89
C TYR A 136 0.08 8.37 8.61
N HIS A 137 0.13 8.80 9.87
CA HIS A 137 1.30 8.70 10.75
C HIS A 137 1.17 7.48 11.67
N VAL A 138 1.10 6.29 11.09
CA VAL A 138 0.95 5.00 11.77
C VAL A 138 2.26 4.21 11.87
N SER A 139 3.34 4.79 11.39
CA SER A 139 4.70 4.27 11.46
C SER A 139 5.71 5.42 11.49
N PRO A 140 6.99 5.16 11.78
CA PRO A 140 8.03 6.19 11.72
C PRO A 140 8.13 6.90 10.37
N ILE A 141 7.79 6.20 9.27
CA ILE A 141 7.71 6.76 7.93
C ILE A 141 6.23 6.91 7.56
N PRO A 142 5.72 8.13 7.33
CA PRO A 142 4.32 8.35 7.02
C PRO A 142 3.87 7.69 5.72
N VAL A 143 2.61 7.27 5.70
CA VAL A 143 1.93 6.73 4.51
C VAL A 143 1.26 7.89 3.79
N TRP A 144 1.76 8.26 2.61
CA TRP A 144 1.28 9.38 1.82
C TRP A 144 1.19 9.07 0.33
N GLY A 145 0.73 10.00 -0.47
CA GLY A 145 0.69 9.89 -1.93
C GLY A 145 -0.37 8.89 -2.43
N MET A 146 0.02 7.98 -3.32
CA MET A 146 -0.94 7.01 -3.88
C MET A 146 -1.47 6.04 -2.82
N THR A 147 -0.63 5.60 -1.91
CA THR A 147 -1.05 4.66 -0.85
C THR A 147 -2.06 5.30 0.09
N GLU A 148 -1.83 6.55 0.50
CA GLU A 148 -2.81 7.31 1.30
C GLU A 148 -4.15 7.41 0.56
N ARG A 149 -4.13 7.76 -0.74
CA ARG A 149 -5.34 7.90 -1.55
C ARG A 149 -6.09 6.58 -1.81
N ILE A 150 -5.40 5.45 -1.74
CA ILE A 150 -6.03 4.13 -1.76
C ILE A 150 -6.70 3.82 -0.42
N LEU A 151 -6.06 4.20 0.68
CA LEU A 151 -6.55 3.89 2.02
C LEU A 151 -7.67 4.82 2.49
N ALA A 152 -7.62 6.11 2.14
CA ALA A 152 -8.54 7.11 2.66
C ALA A 152 -10.03 6.74 2.50
N PRO A 153 -10.53 6.29 1.34
CA PRO A 153 -11.94 5.89 1.20
C PRO A 153 -12.34 4.71 2.09
N LEU A 154 -11.42 3.77 2.33
CA LEU A 154 -11.69 2.63 3.21
C LEU A 154 -11.71 3.06 4.68
N VAL A 155 -10.77 3.91 5.08
CA VAL A 155 -10.72 4.45 6.44
C VAL A 155 -11.96 5.28 6.74
N GLU A 156 -12.40 6.13 5.81
CA GLU A 156 -13.64 6.91 5.92
C GLU A 156 -14.87 6.00 6.09
N LEU A 157 -14.94 4.91 5.33
CA LEU A 157 -16.04 3.95 5.44
C LEU A 157 -16.07 3.27 6.80
N LEU A 158 -14.90 2.84 7.31
CA LEU A 158 -14.79 2.16 8.60
C LEU A 158 -14.95 3.10 9.81
N ALA A 159 -14.68 4.39 9.65
CA ALA A 159 -14.88 5.39 10.68
C ALA A 159 -16.34 5.84 10.80
N ALA A 160 -17.19 5.49 9.82
CA ALA A 160 -18.61 5.87 9.80
C ALA A 160 -19.53 4.86 10.52
N ASP A 161 -19.01 3.66 10.86
CA ASP A 161 -19.68 2.61 11.61
C ASP A 161 -19.35 2.69 13.11
#